data_f712b52303b9ed5c3d50cdd83c66ca27
#
_entry.id   f712b52303b9ed5c3d50cdd83c66ca27
#
_cell.length_a   1.000
_cell.length_b   1.000
_cell.length_c   1.000
_cell.angle_alpha   90.00
_cell.angle_beta   90.00
_cell.angle_gamma   90.00
#
_symmetry.space_group_name_H-M   'P 1'
#
loop_
_entity.id
_entity.type
_entity.pdbx_description
1 polymer ?
#
loop_
_entity_poly.entity_id
_entity_poly.type
_entity_poly.pdbx_seq_one_letter_code
_entity_poly.pdbx_strand_id
1 'polypeptide(L)'
;MTWLSDNAVAHLRAVAELPDFSGTRYRIEREIGRGGMGVIYEAEDAELQRRVAIKVLASELASDDAVERMRTEARTMARLEHPGIVPLHDVGLLPDGRLWYAMKLVHGRRLDELNAAPAELLRVFLRICEAVSFAHANGIVHCDLKPENVMLGDFGEVLVMDWGVARAAGADSTILAGTRGFMAPEQEQGTSSINSSTDVFALGAMLRAILPNLPRPLAAICAKATAPAQRDRYTTAHELAGDVSRWLDGQPVSAYRENVIERACRWLARNRVLVTIIAAYLVMRVIVFLWIRR
;
A
#
# COMPACT_ATOMS: atom_id res chain seq x y z
N MET A 1 23.82 -20.07 44.57
CA MET A 1 23.23 -20.37 43.23
C MET A 1 22.44 -19.14 42.81
N THR A 2 23.03 -18.31 41.96
CA THR A 2 22.39 -17.10 41.43
C THR A 2 21.42 -17.54 40.33
N TRP A 3 20.13 -17.48 40.61
CA TRP A 3 19.08 -17.74 39.63
C TRP A 3 19.13 -16.61 38.60
N LEU A 4 19.16 -16.97 37.31
CA LEU A 4 19.01 -16.00 36.21
C LEU A 4 17.69 -15.27 36.42
N SER A 5 17.69 -13.95 36.24
CA SER A 5 16.44 -13.17 36.26
C SER A 5 15.54 -13.61 35.10
N ASP A 6 14.20 -13.48 35.24
CA ASP A 6 13.25 -13.84 34.19
C ASP A 6 13.57 -13.13 32.88
N ASN A 7 14.08 -11.90 32.93
CA ASN A 7 14.57 -11.16 31.76
C ASN A 7 15.80 -11.82 31.12
N ALA A 8 16.73 -12.39 31.91
CA ALA A 8 17.89 -13.08 31.39
C ALA A 8 17.50 -14.42 30.74
N VAL A 9 16.52 -15.13 31.31
CA VAL A 9 15.96 -16.37 30.73
C VAL A 9 15.21 -16.08 29.44
N ALA A 10 14.41 -15.02 29.41
CA ALA A 10 13.70 -14.59 28.19
C ALA A 10 14.69 -14.16 27.09
N HIS A 11 15.76 -13.45 27.46
CA HIS A 11 16.79 -13.05 26.50
C HIS A 11 17.56 -14.25 25.95
N LEU A 12 17.93 -15.22 26.80
CA LEU A 12 18.60 -16.46 26.38
C LEU A 12 17.70 -17.34 25.49
N ARG A 13 16.39 -17.39 25.76
CA ARG A 13 15.43 -18.06 24.88
C ARG A 13 15.34 -17.36 23.53
N ALA A 14 15.21 -16.03 23.51
CA ALA A 14 15.16 -15.25 22.28
C ALA A 14 16.43 -15.44 21.43
N VAL A 15 17.62 -15.50 22.05
CA VAL A 15 18.90 -15.77 21.36
C VAL A 15 18.99 -17.23 20.87
N ALA A 16 18.47 -18.19 21.65
CA ALA A 16 18.45 -19.61 21.27
C ALA A 16 17.43 -19.92 20.14
N GLU A 17 16.44 -19.06 19.93
CA GLU A 17 15.44 -19.17 18.87
C GLU A 17 15.83 -18.45 17.57
N LEU A 18 16.96 -17.72 17.55
CA LEU A 18 17.45 -17.08 16.34
C LEU A 18 17.83 -18.12 15.30
N PRO A 19 17.48 -17.91 14.03
CA PRO A 19 17.86 -18.82 12.96
C PRO A 19 19.38 -18.82 12.74
N ASP A 20 19.93 -19.99 12.45
CA ASP A 20 21.37 -20.15 12.20
C ASP A 20 21.74 -19.65 10.80
N PHE A 21 22.37 -18.48 10.73
CA PHE A 21 22.95 -17.89 9.53
C PHE A 21 24.47 -18.09 9.39
N SER A 22 25.05 -19.02 10.19
CA SER A 22 26.47 -19.38 10.07
C SER A 22 26.76 -19.87 8.65
N GLY A 23 27.85 -19.36 8.06
CA GLY A 23 28.20 -19.64 6.66
C GLY A 23 27.54 -18.74 5.60
N THR A 24 26.72 -17.77 6.03
CA THR A 24 26.23 -16.69 5.17
C THR A 24 26.92 -15.35 5.50
N ARG A 25 26.73 -14.32 4.65
CA ARG A 25 27.22 -12.96 4.93
C ARG A 25 26.33 -12.18 5.92
N TYR A 26 25.18 -12.74 6.35
CA TYR A 26 24.19 -12.06 7.16
C TYR A 26 24.37 -12.38 8.65
N ARG A 27 24.30 -11.35 9.49
CA ARG A 27 24.25 -11.45 10.93
C ARG A 27 22.90 -10.97 11.45
N ILE A 28 22.13 -11.88 12.05
CA ILE A 28 20.83 -11.53 12.63
C ILE A 28 21.04 -10.68 13.89
N GLU A 29 20.35 -9.54 13.97
CA GLU A 29 20.38 -8.64 15.11
C GLU A 29 19.18 -8.87 16.05
N ARG A 30 17.96 -8.81 15.49
CA ARG A 30 16.71 -8.95 16.28
C ARG A 30 15.51 -9.30 15.40
N GLU A 31 14.48 -9.86 15.99
CA GLU A 31 13.16 -9.98 15.37
C GLU A 31 12.50 -8.59 15.28
N ILE A 32 11.91 -8.27 14.12
CA ILE A 32 11.20 -7.01 13.87
C ILE A 32 9.75 -7.22 13.47
N GLY A 33 9.36 -8.45 13.14
CA GLY A 33 7.98 -8.77 12.79
C GLY A 33 7.75 -10.27 12.69
N ARG A 34 6.50 -10.68 12.92
CA ARG A 34 6.06 -12.07 12.77
C ARG A 34 4.74 -12.10 12.03
N GLY A 35 4.64 -12.89 10.98
CA GLY A 35 3.45 -13.05 10.16
C GLY A 35 3.06 -14.51 9.95
N GLY A 36 1.98 -14.74 9.23
CA GLY A 36 1.42 -16.07 9.01
C GLY A 36 2.32 -17.07 8.28
N MET A 37 3.35 -16.60 7.54
CA MET A 37 4.27 -17.48 6.79
C MET A 37 5.69 -17.50 7.36
N GLY A 38 6.03 -16.59 8.30
CA GLY A 38 7.40 -16.54 8.80
C GLY A 38 7.68 -15.38 9.72
N VAL A 39 8.95 -15.28 10.08
CA VAL A 39 9.47 -14.25 10.99
C VAL A 39 10.40 -13.34 10.21
N ILE A 40 10.31 -12.04 10.48
CA ILE A 40 11.15 -11.02 9.86
C ILE A 40 12.17 -10.56 10.89
N TYR A 41 13.43 -10.57 10.50
CA TYR A 41 14.56 -10.14 11.32
C TYR A 41 15.24 -8.92 10.71
N GLU A 42 15.71 -8.03 11.54
CA GLU A 42 16.74 -7.07 11.16
C GLU A 42 18.08 -7.77 11.19
N ALA A 43 18.89 -7.56 10.15
CA ALA A 43 20.20 -8.18 10.00
C ALA A 43 21.21 -7.22 9.38
N GLU A 44 22.49 -7.45 9.64
CA GLU A 44 23.60 -6.82 8.95
C GLU A 44 24.09 -7.71 7.79
N ASP A 45 24.16 -7.15 6.59
CA ASP A 45 24.93 -7.69 5.47
C ASP A 45 26.40 -7.28 5.70
N ALA A 46 27.20 -8.18 6.26
CA ALA A 46 28.57 -7.89 6.68
C ALA A 46 29.51 -7.61 5.50
N GLU A 47 29.21 -8.13 4.30
CA GLU A 47 29.99 -7.89 3.09
C GLU A 47 29.75 -6.48 2.54
N LEU A 48 28.48 -6.05 2.46
CA LEU A 48 28.11 -4.75 1.93
C LEU A 48 27.96 -3.66 3.01
N GLN A 49 28.19 -3.99 4.29
CA GLN A 49 28.12 -3.09 5.45
C GLN A 49 26.81 -2.30 5.49
N ARG A 50 25.68 -2.98 5.30
CA ARG A 50 24.34 -2.39 5.30
C ARG A 50 23.36 -3.22 6.11
N ARG A 51 22.31 -2.57 6.61
CA ARG A 51 21.20 -3.25 7.25
C ARG A 51 20.18 -3.72 6.23
N VAL A 52 19.63 -4.90 6.47
CA VAL A 52 18.60 -5.55 5.64
C VAL A 52 17.51 -6.13 6.53
N ALA A 53 16.33 -6.36 5.95
CA ALA A 53 15.31 -7.19 6.56
C ALA A 53 15.39 -8.60 5.96
N ILE A 54 15.39 -9.63 6.81
CA ILE A 54 15.39 -11.01 6.37
C ILE A 54 14.11 -11.70 6.83
N LYS A 55 13.30 -12.19 5.89
CA LYS A 55 12.15 -13.03 6.17
C LYS A 55 12.58 -14.49 6.14
N VAL A 56 12.30 -15.22 7.21
CA VAL A 56 12.61 -16.64 7.36
C VAL A 56 11.31 -17.41 7.51
N LEU A 57 11.15 -18.50 6.78
CA LEU A 57 10.01 -19.40 6.93
C LEU A 57 9.94 -19.94 8.36
N ALA A 58 8.76 -19.90 9.00
CA ALA A 58 8.58 -20.42 10.34
C ALA A 58 8.80 -21.96 10.35
N SER A 59 9.53 -22.47 11.34
CA SER A 59 9.85 -23.91 11.46
C SER A 59 8.61 -24.79 11.55
N GLU A 60 7.57 -24.29 12.20
CA GLU A 60 6.28 -24.99 12.38
C GLU A 60 5.48 -25.12 11.08
N LEU A 61 5.83 -24.34 10.06
CA LEU A 61 5.17 -24.27 8.75
C LEU A 61 6.04 -24.82 7.60
N ALA A 62 7.14 -25.49 7.91
CA ALA A 62 8.10 -26.00 6.91
C ALA A 62 7.53 -27.20 6.14
N SER A 63 6.41 -27.00 5.44
CA SER A 63 5.89 -27.91 4.43
C SER A 63 6.41 -27.52 3.04
N ASP A 64 6.50 -28.48 2.12
CA ASP A 64 6.91 -28.23 0.73
C ASP A 64 6.07 -27.13 0.07
N ASP A 65 4.77 -27.08 0.36
CA ASP A 65 3.85 -26.05 -0.12
C ASP A 65 4.19 -24.66 0.42
N ALA A 66 4.60 -24.54 1.68
CA ALA A 66 4.98 -23.26 2.28
C ALA A 66 6.31 -22.75 1.74
N VAL A 67 7.28 -23.66 1.52
CA VAL A 67 8.56 -23.35 0.87
C VAL A 67 8.33 -22.84 -0.54
N GLU A 68 7.48 -23.50 -1.34
CA GLU A 68 7.21 -23.09 -2.72
C GLU A 68 6.41 -21.76 -2.78
N ARG A 69 5.49 -21.52 -1.86
CA ARG A 69 4.82 -20.21 -1.75
C ARG A 69 5.82 -19.08 -1.47
N MET A 70 6.70 -19.25 -0.50
CA MET A 70 7.71 -18.24 -0.16
C MET A 70 8.74 -18.06 -1.29
N ARG A 71 9.07 -19.12 -2.00
CA ARG A 71 9.92 -19.05 -3.20
C ARG A 71 9.25 -18.28 -4.34
N THR A 72 7.95 -18.49 -4.52
CA THR A 72 7.15 -17.78 -5.51
C THR A 72 7.04 -16.29 -5.15
N GLU A 73 6.86 -15.96 -3.87
CA GLU A 73 6.89 -14.58 -3.36
C GLU A 73 8.23 -13.90 -3.71
N ALA A 74 9.36 -14.55 -3.37
CA ALA A 74 10.68 -14.01 -3.67
C ALA A 74 10.91 -13.82 -5.18
N ARG A 75 10.50 -14.79 -6.02
CA ARG A 75 10.57 -14.66 -7.49
C ARG A 75 9.68 -13.51 -8.01
N THR A 76 8.51 -13.31 -7.43
CA THR A 76 7.60 -12.23 -7.79
C THR A 76 8.24 -10.88 -7.48
N MET A 77 8.77 -10.73 -6.26
CA MET A 77 9.47 -9.50 -5.85
C MET A 77 10.69 -9.22 -6.74
N ALA A 78 11.48 -10.24 -7.07
CA ALA A 78 12.66 -10.10 -7.93
C ALA A 78 12.33 -9.61 -9.36
N ARG A 79 11.11 -9.82 -9.85
CA ARG A 79 10.64 -9.36 -11.16
C ARG A 79 10.04 -7.95 -11.13
N LEU A 80 9.73 -7.43 -9.94
CA LEU A 80 9.06 -6.16 -9.76
C LEU A 80 10.06 -5.07 -9.36
N GLU A 81 10.86 -4.61 -10.32
CA GLU A 81 11.80 -3.49 -10.11
C GLU A 81 11.08 -2.14 -10.23
N HIS A 82 10.58 -1.63 -9.11
CA HIS A 82 9.88 -0.35 -9.06
C HIS A 82 10.17 0.38 -7.73
N PRO A 83 10.36 1.72 -7.72
CA PRO A 83 10.69 2.46 -6.49
C PRO A 83 9.64 2.39 -5.39
N GLY A 84 8.39 2.06 -5.72
CA GLY A 84 7.28 1.84 -4.78
C GLY A 84 7.09 0.38 -4.37
N ILE A 85 8.00 -0.53 -4.71
CA ILE A 85 7.98 -1.94 -4.30
C ILE A 85 9.27 -2.25 -3.56
N VAL A 86 9.17 -3.00 -2.45
CA VAL A 86 10.34 -3.35 -1.66
C VAL A 86 11.31 -4.21 -2.49
N PRO A 87 12.58 -3.79 -2.65
CA PRO A 87 13.54 -4.56 -3.44
C PRO A 87 14.03 -5.80 -2.70
N LEU A 88 14.03 -6.93 -3.40
CA LEU A 88 14.67 -8.16 -2.98
C LEU A 88 16.18 -8.07 -3.21
N HIS A 89 16.97 -8.55 -2.24
CA HIS A 89 18.43 -8.51 -2.31
C HIS A 89 19.06 -9.89 -2.48
N ASP A 90 18.48 -10.91 -1.85
CA ASP A 90 19.05 -12.25 -1.84
C ASP A 90 18.00 -13.29 -1.42
N VAL A 91 18.27 -14.58 -1.72
CA VAL A 91 17.44 -15.71 -1.32
C VAL A 91 18.32 -16.91 -1.05
N GLY A 92 18.02 -17.70 -0.01
CA GLY A 92 18.80 -18.88 0.33
C GLY A 92 18.06 -19.85 1.23
N LEU A 93 18.77 -20.90 1.61
CA LEU A 93 18.32 -21.92 2.55
C LEU A 93 19.22 -21.89 3.79
N LEU A 94 18.63 -22.03 4.96
CA LEU A 94 19.35 -22.27 6.20
C LEU A 94 19.86 -23.72 6.29
N PRO A 95 20.79 -24.04 7.20
CA PRO A 95 21.25 -25.42 7.41
C PRO A 95 20.13 -26.39 7.79
N ASP A 96 19.07 -25.90 8.42
CA ASP A 96 17.87 -26.67 8.78
C ASP A 96 16.84 -26.80 7.62
N GLY A 97 17.16 -26.30 6.42
CA GLY A 97 16.34 -26.37 5.22
C GLY A 97 15.27 -25.27 5.09
N ARG A 98 15.14 -24.35 6.06
CA ARG A 98 14.19 -23.24 5.95
C ARG A 98 14.62 -22.26 4.88
N LEU A 99 13.66 -21.84 4.06
CA LEU A 99 13.87 -20.80 3.07
C LEU A 99 13.92 -19.44 3.77
N TRP A 100 14.81 -18.56 3.30
CA TRP A 100 14.86 -17.16 3.68
C TRP A 100 15.08 -16.28 2.45
N TYR A 101 14.68 -15.02 2.58
CA TYR A 101 15.09 -13.99 1.62
C TYR A 101 15.40 -12.68 2.34
N ALA A 102 16.39 -11.95 1.78
CA ALA A 102 16.80 -10.64 2.25
C ALA A 102 16.17 -9.55 1.35
N MET A 103 15.69 -8.49 1.95
CA MET A 103 15.07 -7.34 1.30
C MET A 103 15.53 -6.03 1.93
N LYS A 104 15.22 -4.90 1.31
CA LYS A 104 15.48 -3.58 1.90
C LYS A 104 14.82 -3.49 3.29
N LEU A 105 15.62 -3.13 4.29
CA LEU A 105 15.08 -2.70 5.58
C LEU A 105 14.49 -1.30 5.42
N VAL A 106 13.22 -1.14 5.72
CA VAL A 106 12.52 0.14 5.66
C VAL A 106 12.44 0.73 7.06
N HIS A 107 13.13 1.85 7.28
CA HIS A 107 12.96 2.66 8.47
C HIS A 107 11.80 3.62 8.24
N GLY A 108 10.79 3.59 9.10
CA GLY A 108 9.59 4.41 8.91
C GLY A 108 8.36 3.84 9.63
N ARG A 109 7.20 4.16 9.15
CA ARG A 109 5.91 3.78 9.74
C ARG A 109 5.00 3.10 8.73
N ARG A 110 4.13 2.23 9.20
CA ARG A 110 3.06 1.66 8.36
C ARG A 110 1.98 2.70 8.10
N LEU A 111 1.27 2.53 6.99
CA LEU A 111 0.21 3.46 6.59
C LEU A 111 -0.97 3.49 7.59
N ASP A 112 -1.28 2.37 8.26
CA ASP A 112 -2.31 2.28 9.30
C ASP A 112 -1.95 3.05 10.59
N GLU A 113 -0.66 3.31 10.81
CA GLU A 113 -0.13 4.07 11.95
C GLU A 113 0.04 5.57 11.63
N LEU A 114 -0.17 5.95 10.36
CA LEU A 114 0.07 7.31 9.91
C LEU A 114 -1.09 8.23 10.23
N ASN A 115 -0.81 9.27 11.03
CA ASN A 115 -1.72 10.38 11.24
C ASN A 115 -1.23 11.60 10.45
N ALA A 116 -1.81 11.82 9.29
CA ALA A 116 -1.40 12.87 8.35
C ALA A 116 -2.61 13.63 7.79
N ALA A 117 -2.34 14.79 7.16
CA ALA A 117 -3.39 15.57 6.53
C ALA A 117 -4.01 14.80 5.33
N PRO A 118 -5.32 14.97 5.05
CA PRO A 118 -5.99 14.26 3.96
C PRO A 118 -5.29 14.38 2.60
N ALA A 119 -4.74 15.56 2.28
CA ALA A 119 -4.02 15.76 1.02
C ALA A 119 -2.70 14.97 0.96
N GLU A 120 -2.05 14.75 2.09
CA GLU A 120 -0.83 13.94 2.19
C GLU A 120 -1.18 12.46 2.02
N LEU A 121 -2.19 11.95 2.73
CA LEU A 121 -2.69 10.59 2.59
C LEU A 121 -3.08 10.25 1.14
N LEU A 122 -3.71 11.19 0.44
CA LEU A 122 -4.04 11.03 -0.97
C LEU A 122 -2.81 10.97 -1.87
N ARG A 123 -1.77 11.76 -1.61
CA ARG A 123 -0.49 11.66 -2.36
C ARG A 123 0.20 10.32 -2.12
N VAL A 124 0.19 9.82 -0.87
CA VAL A 124 0.66 8.47 -0.55
C VAL A 124 -0.14 7.43 -1.32
N PHE A 125 -1.48 7.54 -1.33
CA PHE A 125 -2.36 6.65 -2.06
C PHE A 125 -2.06 6.63 -3.57
N LEU A 126 -1.77 7.78 -4.19
CA LEU A 126 -1.38 7.83 -5.60
C LEU A 126 -0.10 7.03 -5.87
N ARG A 127 0.91 7.11 -5.00
CA ARG A 127 2.14 6.31 -5.14
C ARG A 127 1.90 4.81 -4.98
N ILE A 128 0.97 4.41 -4.09
CA ILE A 128 0.54 3.01 -3.99
C ILE A 128 -0.08 2.55 -5.31
N CYS A 129 -0.98 3.36 -5.89
CA CYS A 129 -1.60 3.05 -7.18
C CYS A 129 -0.57 2.94 -8.32
N GLU A 130 0.49 3.74 -8.30
CA GLU A 130 1.59 3.65 -9.29
C GLU A 130 2.32 2.30 -9.17
N ALA A 131 2.71 1.89 -7.95
CA ALA A 131 3.36 0.61 -7.70
C ALA A 131 2.48 -0.58 -8.11
N VAL A 132 1.18 -0.54 -7.76
CA VAL A 132 0.21 -1.57 -8.12
C VAL A 132 -0.03 -1.60 -9.64
N SER A 133 -0.11 -0.44 -10.30
CA SER A 133 -0.25 -0.36 -11.75
C SER A 133 0.95 -0.97 -12.47
N PHE A 134 2.16 -0.76 -11.95
CA PHE A 134 3.37 -1.39 -12.47
C PHE A 134 3.33 -2.92 -12.34
N ALA A 135 2.91 -3.45 -11.19
CA ALA A 135 2.74 -4.88 -10.98
C ALA A 135 1.72 -5.47 -11.97
N HIS A 136 0.58 -4.80 -12.16
CA HIS A 136 -0.46 -5.21 -13.11
C HIS A 136 0.03 -5.23 -14.56
N ALA A 137 0.85 -4.26 -14.96
CA ALA A 137 1.47 -4.24 -16.28
C ALA A 137 2.44 -5.42 -16.50
N ASN A 138 2.99 -5.98 -15.42
CA ASN A 138 3.80 -7.20 -15.43
C ASN A 138 2.98 -8.50 -15.21
N GLY A 139 1.64 -8.40 -15.26
CA GLY A 139 0.74 -9.54 -15.11
C GLY A 139 0.63 -10.07 -13.68
N ILE A 140 0.99 -9.29 -12.67
CA ILE A 140 0.99 -9.69 -11.25
C ILE A 140 -0.10 -8.92 -10.51
N VAL A 141 -0.96 -9.64 -9.76
CA VAL A 141 -2.01 -9.11 -8.89
C VAL A 141 -1.60 -9.38 -7.45
N HIS A 142 -1.68 -8.37 -6.59
CA HIS A 142 -1.20 -8.45 -5.20
C HIS A 142 -2.06 -9.33 -4.30
N CYS A 143 -3.39 -9.20 -4.40
CA CYS A 143 -4.42 -9.97 -3.69
C CYS A 143 -4.55 -9.74 -2.17
N ASP A 144 -3.65 -9.00 -1.51
CA ASP A 144 -3.76 -8.65 -0.07
C ASP A 144 -3.33 -7.18 0.18
N LEU A 145 -3.82 -6.25 -0.65
CA LEU A 145 -3.58 -4.83 -0.42
C LEU A 145 -4.38 -4.33 0.79
N LYS A 146 -3.66 -3.76 1.75
CA LYS A 146 -4.20 -3.16 2.98
C LYS A 146 -3.21 -2.15 3.53
N PRO A 147 -3.63 -1.22 4.43
CA PRO A 147 -2.72 -0.22 4.99
C PRO A 147 -1.50 -0.80 5.69
N GLU A 148 -1.64 -1.97 6.34
CA GLU A 148 -0.56 -2.66 7.06
C GLU A 148 0.55 -3.16 6.13
N ASN A 149 0.23 -3.39 4.84
CA ASN A 149 1.18 -3.82 3.81
C ASN A 149 1.81 -2.65 3.05
N VAL A 150 1.71 -1.43 3.58
CA VAL A 150 2.35 -0.23 3.02
C VAL A 150 3.22 0.43 4.07
N MET A 151 4.49 0.62 3.74
CA MET A 151 5.46 1.32 4.57
C MET A 151 5.79 2.70 3.99
N LEU A 152 5.83 3.69 4.87
CA LEU A 152 6.34 5.03 4.56
C LEU A 152 7.71 5.19 5.20
N GLY A 153 8.74 5.30 4.38
CA GLY A 153 10.09 5.52 4.85
C GLY A 153 10.33 6.96 5.32
N ASP A 154 11.38 7.14 6.13
CA ASP A 154 11.73 8.42 6.75
C ASP A 154 12.07 9.52 5.73
N PHE A 155 12.42 9.16 4.51
CA PHE A 155 12.72 10.08 3.40
C PHE A 155 11.55 10.24 2.41
N GLY A 156 10.36 9.79 2.80
CA GLY A 156 9.13 9.95 2.03
C GLY A 156 8.91 8.89 0.94
N GLU A 157 9.69 7.81 0.92
CA GLU A 157 9.39 6.67 0.06
C GLU A 157 8.11 5.96 0.53
N VAL A 158 7.30 5.49 -0.42
CA VAL A 158 6.10 4.70 -0.19
C VAL A 158 6.34 3.34 -0.81
N LEU A 159 6.34 2.29 0.00
CA LEU A 159 6.72 0.95 -0.41
C LEU A 159 5.57 -0.04 -0.14
N VAL A 160 5.12 -0.72 -1.17
CA VAL A 160 4.17 -1.84 -1.08
C VAL A 160 4.96 -3.09 -0.72
N MET A 161 4.53 -3.74 0.36
CA MET A 161 5.17 -4.89 1.00
C MET A 161 4.32 -6.15 0.80
N ASP A 162 4.87 -7.29 1.18
CA ASP A 162 4.18 -8.57 1.37
C ASP A 162 3.43 -9.09 0.12
N TRP A 163 4.20 -9.54 -0.86
CA TRP A 163 3.71 -10.14 -2.11
C TRP A 163 3.43 -11.66 -1.99
N GLY A 164 3.32 -12.16 -0.75
CA GLY A 164 3.20 -13.60 -0.43
C GLY A 164 1.93 -14.28 -0.95
N VAL A 165 0.91 -13.51 -1.29
CA VAL A 165 -0.33 -14.00 -1.92
C VAL A 165 -0.51 -13.50 -3.34
N ALA A 166 0.51 -12.79 -3.88
CA ALA A 166 0.47 -12.29 -5.24
C ALA A 166 0.38 -13.42 -6.27
N ARG A 167 -0.31 -13.16 -7.39
CA ARG A 167 -0.62 -14.15 -8.43
C ARG A 167 -0.43 -13.59 -9.81
N ALA A 168 -0.18 -14.51 -10.75
CA ALA A 168 -0.34 -14.16 -12.16
C ALA A 168 -1.83 -13.88 -12.46
N ALA A 169 -2.10 -12.84 -13.24
CA ALA A 169 -3.46 -12.52 -13.66
C ALA A 169 -4.07 -13.72 -14.42
N GLY A 170 -5.28 -14.13 -14.01
CA GLY A 170 -5.98 -15.28 -14.60
C GLY A 170 -5.53 -16.65 -14.10
N ALA A 171 -4.66 -16.74 -13.09
CA ALA A 171 -4.30 -18.01 -12.48
C ALA A 171 -5.50 -18.63 -11.73
N ASP A 172 -5.79 -19.88 -12.01
CA ASP A 172 -6.79 -20.66 -11.28
C ASP A 172 -6.27 -20.95 -9.87
N SER A 173 -7.02 -20.50 -8.86
CA SER A 173 -6.71 -20.82 -7.47
C SER A 173 -7.93 -20.70 -6.58
N THR A 174 -8.21 -21.79 -5.88
CA THR A 174 -9.25 -21.90 -4.86
C THR A 174 -8.80 -21.44 -3.46
N ILE A 175 -7.59 -20.87 -3.33
CA ILE A 175 -7.09 -20.45 -2.02
C ILE A 175 -7.74 -19.12 -1.64
N LEU A 176 -8.54 -19.14 -0.59
CA LEU A 176 -9.03 -17.97 0.11
C LEU A 176 -7.83 -17.26 0.76
N ALA A 177 -7.35 -16.19 0.12
CA ALA A 177 -6.24 -15.41 0.63
C ALA A 177 -6.57 -13.92 0.55
N GLY A 178 -6.30 -13.20 1.64
CA GLY A 178 -6.55 -11.77 1.78
C GLY A 178 -7.10 -11.43 3.17
N THR A 179 -7.15 -10.16 3.49
CA THR A 179 -7.61 -9.65 4.79
C THR A 179 -9.06 -9.19 4.72
N ARG A 180 -9.91 -9.68 5.63
CA ARG A 180 -11.32 -9.26 5.71
C ARG A 180 -11.43 -7.73 5.74
N GLY A 181 -12.38 -7.18 4.99
CA GLY A 181 -12.59 -5.74 4.84
C GLY A 181 -11.86 -5.11 3.65
N PHE A 182 -10.81 -5.75 3.13
CA PHE A 182 -10.09 -5.35 1.91
C PHE A 182 -10.26 -6.38 0.78
N MET A 183 -10.72 -7.57 1.12
CA MET A 183 -10.92 -8.69 0.19
C MET A 183 -12.09 -8.41 -0.75
N ALA A 184 -11.87 -8.61 -2.05
CA ALA A 184 -12.91 -8.47 -3.04
C ALA A 184 -13.90 -9.66 -3.00
N PRO A 185 -15.18 -9.47 -3.40
CA PRO A 185 -16.20 -10.54 -3.36
C PRO A 185 -15.78 -11.83 -4.09
N GLU A 186 -15.10 -11.72 -5.22
CA GLU A 186 -14.58 -12.87 -5.97
C GLU A 186 -13.50 -13.64 -5.22
N GLN A 187 -12.70 -12.97 -4.36
CA GLN A 187 -11.74 -13.65 -3.47
C GLN A 187 -12.47 -14.41 -2.36
N GLU A 188 -13.51 -13.81 -1.74
CA GLU A 188 -14.30 -14.45 -0.68
C GLU A 188 -15.07 -15.68 -1.19
N GLN A 189 -15.47 -15.66 -2.46
CA GLN A 189 -16.19 -16.75 -3.11
C GLN A 189 -15.27 -17.85 -3.66
N GLY A 190 -13.93 -17.60 -3.67
CA GLY A 190 -12.97 -18.55 -4.23
C GLY A 190 -13.15 -18.78 -5.72
N THR A 191 -13.62 -17.76 -6.46
CA THR A 191 -13.83 -17.86 -7.91
C THR A 191 -12.52 -17.62 -8.67
N SER A 192 -12.36 -18.26 -9.83
CA SER A 192 -11.14 -18.21 -10.65
C SER A 192 -10.90 -16.87 -11.37
N SER A 193 -11.67 -15.84 -11.08
CA SER A 193 -11.63 -14.56 -11.81
C SER A 193 -10.74 -13.50 -11.18
N ILE A 194 -9.64 -13.90 -10.52
CA ILE A 194 -8.66 -12.96 -9.94
C ILE A 194 -7.92 -12.21 -11.05
N ASN A 195 -8.02 -10.88 -11.05
CA ASN A 195 -7.36 -10.00 -12.01
C ASN A 195 -7.09 -8.62 -11.38
N SER A 196 -6.62 -7.65 -12.17
CA SER A 196 -6.30 -6.29 -11.72
C SER A 196 -7.46 -5.59 -11.00
N SER A 197 -8.72 -5.89 -11.34
CA SER A 197 -9.89 -5.29 -10.68
C SER A 197 -10.10 -5.78 -9.23
N THR A 198 -9.47 -6.89 -8.85
CA THR A 198 -9.41 -7.39 -7.48
C THR A 198 -8.61 -6.44 -6.59
N ASP A 199 -7.43 -6.02 -7.03
CA ASP A 199 -6.63 -5.02 -6.33
C ASP A 199 -7.28 -3.63 -6.36
N VAL A 200 -8.01 -3.28 -7.42
CA VAL A 200 -8.79 -2.03 -7.47
C VAL A 200 -9.83 -1.98 -6.37
N PHE A 201 -10.49 -3.11 -6.06
CA PHE A 201 -11.41 -3.20 -4.92
C PHE A 201 -10.67 -2.93 -3.60
N ALA A 202 -9.55 -3.60 -3.37
CA ALA A 202 -8.74 -3.44 -2.17
C ALA A 202 -8.23 -1.99 -2.02
N LEU A 203 -7.79 -1.35 -3.11
CA LEU A 203 -7.41 0.07 -3.12
C LEU A 203 -8.58 0.98 -2.75
N GLY A 204 -9.79 0.72 -3.26
CA GLY A 204 -11.00 1.47 -2.89
C GLY A 204 -11.35 1.33 -1.41
N ALA A 205 -11.23 0.12 -0.85
CA ALA A 205 -11.41 -0.14 0.57
C ALA A 205 -10.33 0.54 1.42
N MET A 206 -9.06 0.50 0.97
CA MET A 206 -7.93 1.17 1.61
C MET A 206 -8.14 2.70 1.64
N LEU A 207 -8.54 3.31 0.53
CA LEU A 207 -8.81 4.75 0.47
C LEU A 207 -9.89 5.17 1.48
N ARG A 208 -10.93 4.35 1.64
CA ARG A 208 -11.99 4.57 2.65
C ARG A 208 -11.46 4.41 4.08
N ALA A 209 -10.55 3.46 4.33
CA ALA A 209 -9.98 3.20 5.65
C ALA A 209 -9.06 4.33 6.12
N ILE A 210 -8.21 4.87 5.24
CA ILE A 210 -7.26 5.94 5.58
C ILE A 210 -7.91 7.33 5.66
N LEU A 211 -9.12 7.51 5.09
CA LEU A 211 -9.86 8.78 5.08
C LEU A 211 -11.30 8.56 5.61
N PRO A 212 -11.52 8.60 6.91
CA PRO A 212 -12.86 8.32 7.49
C PRO A 212 -13.93 9.33 7.09
N ASN A 213 -13.55 10.58 6.81
CA ASN A 213 -14.47 11.66 6.43
C ASN A 213 -14.30 12.02 4.94
N LEU A 214 -14.87 11.21 4.07
CA LEU A 214 -14.78 11.38 2.63
C LEU A 214 -15.77 12.45 2.11
N PRO A 215 -15.30 13.48 1.38
CA PRO A 215 -16.16 14.30 0.54
C PRO A 215 -16.92 13.48 -0.50
N ARG A 216 -18.10 13.93 -0.91
CA ARG A 216 -18.96 13.20 -1.88
C ARG A 216 -18.24 12.67 -3.11
N PRO A 217 -17.35 13.44 -3.79
CA PRO A 217 -16.62 12.93 -4.94
C PRO A 217 -15.68 11.78 -4.60
N LEU A 218 -14.93 11.86 -3.48
CA LEU A 218 -14.06 10.78 -3.03
C LEU A 218 -14.86 9.54 -2.57
N ALA A 219 -16.00 9.75 -1.92
CA ALA A 219 -16.92 8.66 -1.56
C ALA A 219 -17.44 7.93 -2.81
N ALA A 220 -17.73 8.66 -3.89
CA ALA A 220 -18.14 8.08 -5.17
C ALA A 220 -17.01 7.28 -5.84
N ILE A 221 -15.75 7.78 -5.75
CA ILE A 221 -14.58 7.04 -6.21
C ILE A 221 -14.45 5.72 -5.46
N CYS A 222 -14.51 5.74 -4.12
CA CYS A 222 -14.48 4.52 -3.31
C CYS A 222 -15.63 3.57 -3.67
N ALA A 223 -16.85 4.08 -3.81
CA ALA A 223 -18.03 3.27 -4.15
C ALA A 223 -17.87 2.59 -5.52
N LYS A 224 -17.35 3.30 -6.53
CA LYS A 224 -17.04 2.71 -7.85
C LYS A 224 -15.94 1.67 -7.74
N ALA A 225 -14.85 1.95 -7.05
CA ALA A 225 -13.74 1.01 -6.88
C ALA A 225 -14.20 -0.29 -6.16
N THR A 226 -15.07 -0.16 -5.15
CA THR A 226 -15.60 -1.29 -4.35
C THR A 226 -16.94 -1.83 -4.85
N ALA A 227 -17.29 -1.62 -6.12
CA ALA A 227 -18.49 -2.19 -6.70
C ALA A 227 -18.43 -3.73 -6.65
N PRO A 228 -19.56 -4.43 -6.32
CA PRO A 228 -19.56 -5.88 -6.21
C PRO A 228 -19.15 -6.58 -7.50
N ALA A 229 -19.68 -6.15 -8.65
CA ALA A 229 -19.33 -6.70 -9.94
C ALA A 229 -18.05 -6.02 -10.48
N GLN A 230 -17.07 -6.83 -10.89
CA GLN A 230 -15.78 -6.34 -11.42
C GLN A 230 -15.93 -5.35 -12.58
N ARG A 231 -16.89 -5.59 -13.50
CA ARG A 231 -17.18 -4.72 -14.66
C ARG A 231 -17.63 -3.30 -14.28
N ASP A 232 -18.14 -3.09 -13.07
CA ASP A 232 -18.64 -1.81 -12.60
C ASP A 232 -17.56 -1.01 -11.87
N ARG A 233 -16.37 -1.61 -11.64
CA ARG A 233 -15.19 -0.97 -11.05
C ARG A 233 -14.40 -0.15 -12.08
N TYR A 234 -13.33 0.48 -11.63
CA TYR A 234 -12.28 0.95 -12.55
C TYR A 234 -11.57 -0.26 -13.17
N THR A 235 -11.20 -0.14 -14.44
CA THR A 235 -10.50 -1.22 -15.16
C THR A 235 -9.08 -1.41 -14.64
N THR A 236 -8.43 -0.32 -14.21
CA THR A 236 -7.04 -0.32 -13.75
C THR A 236 -6.86 0.53 -12.49
N ALA A 237 -5.81 0.25 -11.71
CA ALA A 237 -5.39 1.11 -10.60
C ALA A 237 -5.00 2.52 -11.08
N HIS A 238 -4.50 2.64 -12.32
CA HIS A 238 -4.18 3.93 -12.93
C HIS A 238 -5.43 4.80 -13.17
N GLU A 239 -6.54 4.23 -13.62
CA GLU A 239 -7.80 4.97 -13.77
C GLU A 239 -8.34 5.47 -12.42
N LEU A 240 -8.26 4.63 -11.39
CA LEU A 240 -8.61 5.02 -10.02
C LEU A 240 -7.73 6.18 -9.54
N ALA A 241 -6.41 6.08 -9.72
CA ALA A 241 -5.46 7.15 -9.39
C ALA A 241 -5.78 8.44 -10.16
N GLY A 242 -6.14 8.34 -11.43
CA GLY A 242 -6.52 9.47 -12.26
C GLY A 242 -7.72 10.26 -11.69
N ASP A 243 -8.73 9.59 -11.15
CA ASP A 243 -9.86 10.28 -10.50
C ASP A 243 -9.47 10.92 -9.15
N VAL A 244 -8.61 10.27 -8.36
CA VAL A 244 -8.07 10.84 -7.12
C VAL A 244 -7.20 12.06 -7.42
N SER A 245 -6.35 12.01 -8.45
CA SER A 245 -5.53 13.15 -8.89
C SER A 245 -6.40 14.32 -9.35
N ARG A 246 -7.43 14.08 -10.19
CA ARG A 246 -8.38 15.11 -10.61
C ARG A 246 -9.03 15.80 -9.41
N TRP A 247 -9.41 15.04 -8.40
CA TRP A 247 -10.00 15.63 -7.19
C TRP A 247 -8.99 16.53 -6.45
N LEU A 248 -7.74 16.10 -6.28
CA LEU A 248 -6.67 16.91 -5.69
C LEU A 248 -6.43 18.22 -6.46
N ASP A 249 -6.56 18.18 -7.79
CA ASP A 249 -6.40 19.33 -8.68
C ASP A 249 -7.66 20.20 -8.80
N GLY A 250 -8.71 19.90 -8.01
CA GLY A 250 -9.98 20.63 -8.08
C GLY A 250 -10.73 20.43 -9.40
N GLN A 251 -10.51 19.31 -10.09
CA GLN A 251 -11.17 18.95 -11.35
C GLN A 251 -12.37 18.01 -11.10
N PRO A 252 -13.32 17.91 -12.05
CA PRO A 252 -14.40 16.94 -11.95
C PRO A 252 -13.86 15.51 -12.06
N VAL A 253 -14.37 14.61 -11.19
CA VAL A 253 -14.05 13.19 -11.21
C VAL A 253 -15.06 12.39 -12.03
N SER A 254 -14.63 11.31 -12.66
CA SER A 254 -15.51 10.51 -13.53
C SER A 254 -16.58 9.75 -12.76
N ALA A 255 -16.31 9.39 -11.52
CA ALA A 255 -17.22 8.63 -10.66
C ALA A 255 -18.37 9.46 -10.06
N TYR A 256 -18.34 10.81 -10.17
CA TYR A 256 -19.31 11.68 -9.53
C TYR A 256 -19.88 12.73 -10.50
N ARG A 257 -21.19 12.77 -10.61
CA ARG A 257 -21.88 13.82 -11.37
C ARG A 257 -22.19 15.01 -10.46
N GLU A 258 -21.43 16.09 -10.64
CA GLU A 258 -21.66 17.34 -9.93
C GLU A 258 -22.99 17.97 -10.37
N ASN A 259 -23.71 18.53 -9.42
CA ASN A 259 -24.84 19.38 -9.70
C ASN A 259 -24.38 20.78 -10.19
N VAL A 260 -25.31 21.60 -10.68
CA VAL A 260 -25.00 22.94 -11.24
C VAL A 260 -24.35 23.86 -10.19
N ILE A 261 -24.79 23.78 -8.95
CA ILE A 261 -24.28 24.61 -7.85
C ILE A 261 -22.84 24.19 -7.51
N GLU A 262 -22.55 22.89 -7.36
CA GLU A 262 -21.22 22.37 -7.10
C GLU A 262 -20.23 22.76 -8.20
N ARG A 263 -20.68 22.69 -9.46
CA ARG A 263 -19.89 23.12 -10.63
C ARG A 263 -19.58 24.61 -10.58
N ALA A 264 -20.58 25.45 -10.25
CA ALA A 264 -20.41 26.89 -10.10
C ALA A 264 -19.45 27.22 -8.94
N CYS A 265 -19.62 26.59 -7.78
CA CYS A 265 -18.73 26.78 -6.63
C CYS A 265 -17.28 26.39 -6.95
N ARG A 266 -17.08 25.26 -7.62
CA ARG A 266 -15.75 24.82 -8.06
C ARG A 266 -15.13 25.79 -9.06
N TRP A 267 -15.92 26.29 -10.02
CA TRP A 267 -15.44 27.30 -10.98
C TRP A 267 -15.03 28.59 -10.29
N LEU A 268 -15.84 29.08 -9.31
CA LEU A 268 -15.52 30.25 -8.49
C LEU A 268 -14.24 30.05 -7.69
N ALA A 269 -14.08 28.89 -7.05
CA ALA A 269 -12.88 28.56 -6.27
C ALA A 269 -11.62 28.51 -7.14
N ARG A 270 -11.72 27.97 -8.34
CA ARG A 270 -10.62 27.88 -9.30
C ARG A 270 -10.23 29.26 -9.88
N ASN A 271 -11.22 30.13 -10.08
CA ASN A 271 -11.03 31.45 -10.68
C ASN A 271 -11.11 32.58 -9.65
N ARG A 272 -10.78 32.33 -8.37
CA ARG A 272 -10.92 33.27 -7.26
C ARG A 272 -10.30 34.64 -7.53
N VAL A 273 -9.14 34.70 -8.18
CA VAL A 273 -8.48 35.96 -8.54
C VAL A 273 -9.32 36.79 -9.52
N LEU A 274 -9.81 36.14 -10.59
CA LEU A 274 -10.68 36.78 -11.58
C LEU A 274 -12.00 37.28 -10.92
N VAL A 275 -12.60 36.43 -10.09
CA VAL A 275 -13.84 36.77 -9.36
C VAL A 275 -13.59 37.94 -8.42
N THR A 276 -12.47 37.97 -7.71
CA THR A 276 -12.11 39.09 -6.82
C THR A 276 -11.93 40.39 -7.59
N ILE A 277 -11.26 40.37 -8.75
CA ILE A 277 -11.08 41.53 -9.62
C ILE A 277 -12.43 42.06 -10.12
N ILE A 278 -13.29 41.17 -10.60
CA ILE A 278 -14.66 41.55 -11.06
C ILE A 278 -15.47 42.15 -9.94
N ALA A 279 -15.43 41.51 -8.75
CA ALA A 279 -16.16 42.03 -7.58
C ALA A 279 -15.64 43.41 -7.16
N ALA A 280 -14.33 43.60 -7.09
CA ALA A 280 -13.74 44.92 -6.78
C ALA A 280 -14.12 45.98 -7.80
N TYR A 281 -14.10 45.64 -9.10
CA TYR A 281 -14.53 46.54 -10.17
C TYR A 281 -16.01 46.93 -10.04
N LEU A 282 -16.90 45.98 -9.73
CA LEU A 282 -18.34 46.27 -9.53
C LEU A 282 -18.58 47.15 -8.30
N VAL A 283 -17.87 46.89 -7.20
CA VAL A 283 -17.96 47.75 -5.98
C VAL A 283 -17.49 49.17 -6.30
N MET A 284 -16.37 49.32 -7.01
CA MET A 284 -15.85 50.63 -7.43
C MET A 284 -16.90 51.38 -8.30
N ARG A 285 -17.53 50.69 -9.28
CA ARG A 285 -18.58 51.30 -10.11
C ARG A 285 -19.80 51.75 -9.30
N VAL A 286 -20.21 50.99 -8.30
CA VAL A 286 -21.33 51.37 -7.40
C VAL A 286 -20.95 52.61 -6.60
N ILE A 287 -19.75 52.68 -6.06
CA ILE A 287 -19.28 53.84 -5.27
C ILE A 287 -19.24 55.08 -6.17
N VAL A 288 -18.68 55.01 -7.38
CA VAL A 288 -18.65 56.13 -8.33
C VAL A 288 -20.04 56.58 -8.73
N PHE A 289 -20.94 55.63 -8.99
CA PHE A 289 -22.32 55.95 -9.32
C PHE A 289 -23.08 56.70 -8.17
N LEU A 290 -22.89 56.25 -6.94
CA LEU A 290 -23.48 56.91 -5.75
C LEU A 290 -22.83 58.28 -5.50
N TRP A 291 -21.55 58.47 -5.82
CA TRP A 291 -20.85 59.75 -5.68
C TRP A 291 -21.31 60.79 -6.71
N ILE A 292 -21.52 60.38 -7.99
CA ILE A 292 -22.01 61.26 -9.05
C ILE A 292 -23.51 61.69 -8.83
N ARG A 293 -24.30 60.90 -8.11
CA ARG A 293 -25.69 61.22 -7.79
C ARG A 293 -25.88 62.10 -6.55
N ARG A 294 -24.82 62.42 -5.85
CA ARG A 294 -24.80 63.46 -4.77
C ARG A 294 -24.37 64.79 -5.32
#